data_9b509f5ca406462492e83708ab16ae3c
#
_entry.id   9b509f5ca406462492e83708ab16ae3c
#
_cell.length_a   1.000
_cell.length_b   1.000
_cell.length_c   1.000
_cell.angle_alpha   90.00
_cell.angle_beta   90.00
_cell.angle_gamma   90.00
#
_symmetry.space_group_name_H-M   'P 1'
#
loop_
_entity.id
_entity.type
_entity.pdbx_description
1 polymer ?
#
loop_
_entity_poly.entity_id
_entity_poly.type
_entity_poly.pdbx_seq_one_letter_code
_entity_poly.pdbx_strand_id
1 'polypeptide(L)' 'MYTFLTELQTRPDGIVNSSVTARSSVAAGLSLYFDKASKAVVSEQFTKVALTLEDQNGNIIENRAFDTIYEPASEE' A
#
# COMPACT_ATOMS: atom_id res chain seq x y z
N MET A 1 -15.00 14.69 -3.51
CA MET A 1 -14.81 13.54 -4.41
C MET A 1 -14.20 12.40 -3.61
N TYR A 2 -14.81 11.25 -3.67
CA TYR A 2 -14.28 10.08 -2.96
C TYR A 2 -12.99 9.58 -3.59
N THR A 3 -12.11 9.05 -2.75
CA THR A 3 -10.90 8.38 -3.19
C THR A 3 -10.86 7.00 -2.56
N PHE A 4 -10.17 6.07 -3.23
CA PHE A 4 -10.08 4.68 -2.79
C PHE A 4 -8.61 4.29 -2.82
N LEU A 5 -8.10 3.85 -1.68
CA LEU A 5 -6.74 3.36 -1.59
C LEU A 5 -6.77 1.84 -1.60
N THR A 6 -6.16 1.25 -2.62
CA THR A 6 -5.98 -0.20 -2.70
C THR A 6 -4.59 -0.53 -2.20
N GLU A 7 -4.52 -1.46 -1.27
CA GLU A 7 -3.26 -1.87 -0.68
C GLU A 7 -3.07 -3.37 -0.92
N LEU A 8 -1.96 -3.74 -1.54
CA LEU A 8 -1.60 -5.14 -1.78
C LEU A 8 -0.33 -5.42 -0.98
N GLN A 9 -0.41 -6.36 -0.05
CA GLN A 9 0.70 -6.70 0.84
C GLN A 9 1.11 -8.13 0.56
N THR A 10 2.35 -8.32 0.11
CA THR A 10 2.87 -9.65 -0.21
C THR A 10 3.53 -10.23 1.03
N ARG A 11 3.04 -11.37 1.47
CA ARG A 11 3.60 -12.08 2.61
C ARG A 11 4.84 -12.84 2.19
N PRO A 12 5.70 -13.21 3.16
CA PRO A 12 6.89 -14.00 2.82
C PRO A 12 6.59 -15.34 2.14
N ASP A 13 5.40 -15.88 2.37
CA ASP A 13 5.00 -17.15 1.73
C ASP A 13 4.44 -16.94 0.33
N GLY A 14 4.42 -15.71 -0.15
CA GLY A 14 3.95 -15.40 -1.49
C GLY A 14 2.47 -15.05 -1.58
N ILE A 15 1.72 -15.20 -0.49
CA ILE A 15 0.30 -14.88 -0.48
C ILE A 15 0.14 -13.37 -0.41
N VAL A 16 -0.76 -12.82 -1.22
CA VAL A 16 -1.00 -11.38 -1.27
C VAL A 16 -2.30 -11.06 -0.54
N ASN A 17 -2.21 -10.21 0.49
CA ASN A 17 -3.39 -9.66 1.14
C ASN A 17 -3.77 -8.37 0.44
N SER A 18 -5.07 -8.13 0.26
CA SER A 18 -5.51 -6.90 -0.37
C SER A 18 -6.58 -6.24 0.48
N SER A 19 -6.62 -4.92 0.44
CA SER A 19 -7.64 -4.16 1.14
C SER A 19 -7.89 -2.86 0.38
N VAL A 20 -9.10 -2.32 0.54
CA VAL A 20 -9.46 -1.04 -0.07
C VAL A 20 -10.05 -0.17 1.04
N THR A 21 -9.53 1.05 1.14
CA THR A 21 -10.01 2.01 2.12
C THR A 21 -10.51 3.25 1.40
N ALA A 22 -11.72 3.69 1.72
CA ALA A 22 -12.33 4.86 1.10
C ALA A 22 -12.11 6.09 1.97
N ARG A 23 -11.96 7.23 1.31
CA ARG A 23 -11.93 8.54 1.98
C ARG A 23 -12.83 9.48 1.20
N SER A 24 -13.34 10.50 1.88
CA SER A 24 -14.36 11.37 1.29
C SER A 24 -13.78 12.54 0.49
N SER A 25 -12.46 12.68 0.46
CA SER A 25 -11.82 13.76 -0.29
C SER A 25 -10.47 13.32 -0.80
N VAL A 26 -9.96 14.04 -1.80
CA VAL A 26 -8.62 13.78 -2.34
C VAL A 26 -7.56 14.05 -1.27
N ALA A 27 -7.74 15.13 -0.50
CA ALA A 27 -6.76 15.46 0.52
C ALA A 27 -6.67 14.37 1.58
N ALA A 28 -7.83 13.84 2.02
CA ALA A 28 -7.83 12.76 3.00
C ALA A 28 -7.25 11.47 2.41
N GLY A 29 -7.52 11.22 1.14
CA GLY A 29 -6.95 10.05 0.45
C GLY A 29 -5.44 10.13 0.34
N LEU A 30 -4.92 11.31 -0.01
CA LEU A 30 -3.46 11.49 -0.10
C LEU A 30 -2.80 11.37 1.27
N SER A 31 -3.45 11.89 2.31
CA SER A 31 -2.93 11.77 3.67
C SER A 31 -2.82 10.30 4.07
N LEU A 32 -3.86 9.52 3.77
CA LEU A 32 -3.84 8.08 4.04
C LEU A 32 -2.76 7.39 3.23
N TYR A 33 -2.62 7.75 1.95
CA TYR A 33 -1.61 7.15 1.08
C TYR A 33 -0.20 7.36 1.64
N PHE A 34 0.13 8.60 2.00
CA PHE A 34 1.47 8.87 2.51
C PHE A 34 1.71 8.25 3.87
N ASP A 35 0.68 8.14 4.72
CA ASP A 35 0.81 7.44 5.98
C ASP A 35 1.12 5.96 5.75
N LYS A 36 0.38 5.32 4.85
CA LYS A 36 0.61 3.91 4.54
C LYS A 36 1.96 3.70 3.88
N ALA A 37 2.36 4.61 3.00
CA ALA A 37 3.66 4.51 2.33
C ALA A 37 4.80 4.59 3.33
N SER A 38 4.72 5.50 4.30
CA SER A 38 5.78 5.65 5.29
C SER A 38 5.89 4.41 6.17
N LYS A 39 4.79 3.71 6.42
CA LYS A 39 4.79 2.49 7.21
C LYS A 39 5.22 1.28 6.39
N ALA A 40 4.94 1.30 5.09
CA ALA A 40 5.25 0.16 4.23
C ALA A 40 6.74 -0.11 4.15
N VAL A 41 7.55 0.95 4.00
CA VAL A 41 8.98 0.77 3.79
C VAL A 41 9.69 0.20 5.03
N VAL A 42 9.06 0.29 6.20
CA VAL A 42 9.66 -0.26 7.43
C VAL A 42 8.94 -1.51 7.91
N SER A 43 8.11 -2.10 7.08
CA SER A 43 7.35 -3.29 7.45
C SER A 43 8.30 -4.49 7.62
N GLU A 44 8.07 -5.26 8.68
CA GLU A 44 8.83 -6.49 8.91
C GLU A 44 7.96 -7.72 8.71
N GLN A 45 6.71 -7.54 8.25
CA GLN A 45 5.77 -8.63 8.06
C GLN A 45 5.55 -8.99 6.61
N PHE A 46 5.82 -8.05 5.71
CA PHE A 46 5.56 -8.23 4.29
C PHE A 46 6.82 -7.92 3.51
N THR A 47 7.00 -8.60 2.38
CA THR A 47 8.18 -8.39 1.54
C THR A 47 7.97 -7.26 0.55
N LYS A 48 6.70 -6.96 0.22
CA LYS A 48 6.39 -5.92 -0.74
C LYS A 48 5.01 -5.35 -0.41
N VAL A 49 4.85 -4.04 -0.59
CA VAL A 49 3.55 -3.38 -0.43
C VAL A 49 3.33 -2.50 -1.65
N ALA A 50 2.21 -2.69 -2.33
CA ALA A 50 1.82 -1.86 -3.46
C ALA A 50 0.61 -1.04 -3.07
N LEU A 51 0.66 0.26 -3.35
CA LEU A 51 -0.41 1.20 -3.01
C LEU A 51 -0.87 1.89 -4.27
N THR A 52 -2.19 1.95 -4.46
CA THR A 52 -2.80 2.68 -5.58
C THR A 52 -3.93 3.52 -5.02
N LEU A 53 -3.85 4.83 -5.24
CA LEU A 53 -4.89 5.75 -4.84
C LEU A 53 -5.62 6.23 -6.08
N GLU A 54 -6.95 6.00 -6.15
CA GLU A 54 -7.78 6.36 -7.28
C GLU A 54 -8.90 7.27 -6.83
N ASP A 55 -9.42 8.09 -7.76
CA ASP A 55 -10.63 8.84 -7.47
C ASP A 55 -11.86 8.03 -7.90
N GLN A 56 -13.05 8.58 -7.67
CA GLN A 56 -14.29 7.86 -7.95
C GLN A 56 -14.55 7.67 -9.44
N ASN A 57 -13.78 8.34 -10.29
CA ASN A 57 -13.89 8.18 -11.74
C ASN A 57 -12.86 7.20 -12.28
N GLY A 58 -12.08 6.58 -11.40
CA GLY A 58 -11.08 5.60 -11.82
C GLY A 58 -9.74 6.19 -12.21
N ASN A 59 -9.55 7.51 -12.02
CA ASN A 59 -8.26 8.12 -12.33
C ASN A 59 -7.27 7.84 -11.21
N ILE A 60 -6.06 7.41 -11.58
CA ILE A 60 -5.02 7.12 -10.61
C ILE A 60 -4.37 8.42 -10.18
N ILE A 61 -4.38 8.68 -8.88
CA ILE A 61 -3.78 9.87 -8.30
C ILE A 61 -2.34 9.59 -7.90
N GLU A 62 -2.12 8.46 -7.22
CA GLU A 62 -0.79 8.01 -6.83
C GLU A 62 -0.74 6.51 -6.96
N ASN A 63 0.43 5.99 -7.32
CA ASN A 63 0.60 4.56 -7.51
C ASN A 63 2.07 4.24 -7.33
N ARG A 64 2.37 3.36 -6.36
CA ARG A 64 3.75 2.99 -6.10
C ARG A 64 3.81 1.63 -5.41
N ALA A 65 4.84 0.87 -5.74
CA ALA A 65 5.16 -0.37 -5.04
C ALA A 65 6.46 -0.15 -4.27
N PHE A 66 6.49 -0.67 -3.04
CA PHE A 66 7.64 -0.53 -2.15
C PHE A 66 8.17 -1.91 -1.81
N ASP A 67 9.49 -2.08 -1.90
CA ASP A 67 10.14 -3.19 -1.26
C ASP A 67 10.36 -2.81 0.19
N THR A 68 10.02 -3.73 1.10
CA THR A 68 10.09 -3.45 2.53
C THR A 68 11.49 -3.77 3.06
N ILE A 69 11.68 -3.50 4.34
CA ILE A 69 12.94 -3.87 5.00
C ILE A 69 12.95 -5.32 5.45
N TYR A 70 11.88 -6.09 5.18
CA TYR A 70 11.80 -7.47 5.57
C TYR A 70 12.98 -8.26 4.98
N GLU A 71 13.65 -9.02 5.81
CA GLU A 71 14.70 -9.91 5.36
C GLU A 71 14.39 -11.30 5.88
N PRO A 72 14.20 -12.27 4.98
CA PRO A 72 13.93 -13.62 5.44
C PRO A 72 15.13 -14.18 6.19
N ALA A 73 14.88 -15.14 7.07
CA ALA A 73 15.94 -15.77 7.80
C ALA A 73 16.94 -16.34 6.82
N SER A 74 18.21 -16.17 7.15
CA SER A 74 19.26 -16.64 6.27
C SER A 74 19.32 -18.16 6.31
N GLU A 75 19.59 -18.74 5.16
CA GLU A 75 19.62 -20.17 5.05
C GLU A 75 20.99 -20.75 5.14
N GLU A 76 21.97 -19.95 5.12
CA GLU A 76 23.34 -20.43 5.03
C GLU A 76 23.59 -21.85 5.18
#